data_064ac5b8c9159a70e0242795ca8798a4
#
_entry.id   064ac5b8c9159a70e0242795ca8798a4
#
_cell.length_a   1.000
_cell.length_b   1.000
_cell.length_c   1.000
_cell.angle_alpha   90.00
_cell.angle_beta   90.00
_cell.angle_gamma   90.00
#
_symmetry.space_group_name_H-M   'P 1'
#
loop_
_entity.id
_entity.type
_entity.pdbx_description
1 polymer ?
#
loop_
_entity_poly.entity_id
_entity_poly.type
_entity_poly.pdbx_seq_one_letter_code
_entity_poly.pdbx_strand_id
1 'polypeptide(L)'
;MDRRQFIKILLAGTTGTMLNRSFGRTLNGYFAGTRALPAVQVNTYSSEIVMNSRRSYHSGYSGTLTDQILANILWACAKAPVLGANRVIYVARPDNVYCYDPVAHDIVLHLAGNHMSEANCAFEVGVAADLAEDAGAALAYGLLAPEAFWLTTSNRPIGIPKESATTNANSTWTPALTVQMVNCHGLMGTVSGITNQLVAVSSDGTLPNPITDGTVILENGLGNLRYGTQFSATALTLNELSQLAWASYGNTPHTAGSKAALTVASAAMNYYLTGRIYMVRPEGVERYYIRQPSGQESTRDHRIARVTTGDRRPQLRAAVARLPQTAPAYFVFCATTAVRWQLIEAGFAATSALLQATSLNLQGYFTANFSSTERTAISTALGIPAGDLTLEIFSAGQPLVGVGERGRDPVQYLTANPNPFTRRTEIRYGLASSQTVKLEVHEVSERRVKVLADAPGLGGDHRTVWNGDDIRGKQVPSGVYYLVLRAGSVTRREKLVKL
;
A
#
# COMPACT_ATOMS: atom_id res chain seq x y z
N MET A 1 16.51 -12.27 -27.35
CA MET A 1 15.74 -12.89 -26.25
C MET A 1 14.27 -12.63 -26.53
N ASP A 2 13.44 -13.67 -26.60
CA ASP A 2 12.02 -13.55 -26.92
C ASP A 2 11.26 -12.86 -25.75
N ARG A 3 10.22 -12.08 -26.10
CA ARG A 3 9.33 -11.36 -25.19
C ARG A 3 8.75 -12.27 -24.08
N ARG A 4 8.48 -13.54 -24.41
CA ARG A 4 8.01 -14.55 -23.46
C ARG A 4 9.08 -14.99 -22.45
N GLN A 5 10.35 -14.95 -22.83
CA GLN A 5 11.45 -15.26 -21.91
C GLN A 5 11.72 -14.13 -20.93
N PHE A 6 11.54 -12.87 -21.34
CA PHE A 6 11.69 -11.71 -20.47
C PHE A 6 10.63 -11.69 -19.34
N ILE A 7 9.38 -11.96 -19.67
CA ILE A 7 8.30 -12.04 -18.69
C ILE A 7 8.52 -13.24 -17.75
N LYS A 8 9.02 -14.37 -18.23
CA LYS A 8 9.40 -15.50 -17.37
C LYS A 8 10.54 -15.17 -16.41
N ILE A 9 11.47 -14.32 -16.79
CA ILE A 9 12.58 -13.85 -15.92
C ILE A 9 12.05 -12.91 -14.85
N LEU A 10 11.11 -12.00 -15.18
CA LEU A 10 10.41 -11.16 -14.19
C LEU A 10 9.59 -11.99 -13.21
N LEU A 11 8.98 -13.08 -13.68
CA LEU A 11 8.17 -13.98 -12.86
C LEU A 11 9.00 -15.00 -12.05
N ALA A 12 10.21 -15.35 -12.52
CA ALA A 12 11.11 -16.30 -11.84
C ALA A 12 11.99 -15.68 -10.75
N GLY A 13 11.91 -14.37 -10.54
CA GLY A 13 12.78 -13.59 -9.66
C GLY A 13 12.55 -13.73 -8.15
N THR A 14 11.85 -14.76 -7.66
CA THR A 14 11.56 -14.92 -6.24
C THR A 14 12.59 -15.74 -5.45
N THR A 15 13.67 -16.17 -6.06
CA THR A 15 14.78 -16.84 -5.34
C THR A 15 16.12 -16.24 -5.72
N GLY A 16 16.44 -15.05 -5.22
CA GLY A 16 17.81 -14.58 -5.37
C GLY A 16 17.96 -13.08 -5.43
N THR A 17 18.29 -12.51 -4.32
CA THR A 17 18.75 -11.12 -4.13
C THR A 17 19.98 -10.73 -4.96
N MET A 18 20.51 -11.60 -5.80
CA MET A 18 21.73 -11.33 -6.59
C MET A 18 21.52 -11.07 -8.09
N LEU A 19 20.39 -11.45 -8.67
CA LEU A 19 20.15 -11.26 -10.12
C LEU A 19 19.58 -9.89 -10.49
N ASN A 20 18.94 -9.19 -9.57
CA ASN A 20 18.32 -7.88 -9.82
C ASN A 20 19.32 -6.72 -10.01
N ARG A 21 20.57 -6.86 -9.56
CA ARG A 21 21.57 -5.76 -9.66
C ARG A 21 22.23 -5.62 -11.03
N SER A 22 22.30 -6.69 -11.82
CA SER A 22 22.96 -6.66 -13.14
C SER A 22 22.02 -6.41 -14.32
N PHE A 23 20.75 -6.76 -14.21
CA PHE A 23 19.80 -6.68 -15.34
C PHE A 23 19.18 -5.29 -15.54
N GLY A 24 18.96 -4.51 -14.47
CA GLY A 24 18.39 -3.16 -14.60
C GLY A 24 19.26 -2.16 -15.37
N ARG A 25 20.56 -2.40 -15.48
CA ARG A 25 21.49 -1.52 -16.20
C ARG A 25 21.61 -1.81 -17.70
N THR A 26 21.41 -3.07 -18.11
CA THR A 26 21.58 -3.47 -19.50
C THR A 26 20.34 -3.20 -20.34
N LEU A 27 19.17 -2.99 -19.70
CA LEU A 27 17.89 -2.83 -20.38
C LEU A 27 17.49 -1.38 -20.69
N ASN A 28 18.03 -0.40 -19.98
CA ASN A 28 17.78 1.03 -20.27
C ASN A 28 18.23 1.52 -21.66
N GLY A 29 18.99 0.72 -22.39
CA GLY A 29 19.41 1.02 -23.77
C GLY A 29 18.64 0.29 -24.87
N TYR A 30 17.72 -0.62 -24.52
CA TYR A 30 17.10 -1.53 -25.50
C TYR A 30 15.59 -1.40 -25.68
N PHE A 31 14.89 -0.60 -24.86
CA PHE A 31 13.43 -0.42 -25.02
C PHE A 31 13.10 1.01 -25.43
N ALA A 32 12.87 1.20 -26.73
CA ALA A 32 12.07 2.30 -27.23
C ALA A 32 10.67 2.16 -26.60
N GLY A 33 10.37 2.94 -25.51
CA GLY A 33 9.05 2.88 -24.85
C GLY A 33 9.06 2.93 -23.33
N THR A 34 10.21 3.11 -22.69
CA THR A 34 10.24 3.41 -21.23
C THR A 34 9.94 4.89 -21.01
N ARG A 35 9.02 5.16 -20.07
CA ARG A 35 8.65 6.52 -19.66
C ARG A 35 8.89 6.67 -18.15
N ALA A 36 9.81 7.56 -17.80
CA ALA A 36 10.07 7.91 -16.41
C ALA A 36 8.85 8.63 -15.80
N LEU A 37 8.51 8.29 -14.59
CA LEU A 37 7.47 8.94 -13.81
C LEU A 37 8.08 10.02 -12.91
N PRO A 38 7.32 11.07 -12.56
CA PRO A 38 7.74 12.02 -11.53
C PRO A 38 7.99 11.32 -10.20
N ALA A 39 8.88 11.87 -9.37
CA ALA A 39 9.05 11.42 -8.00
C ALA A 39 7.72 11.52 -7.23
N VAL A 40 7.51 10.64 -6.28
CA VAL A 40 6.29 10.64 -5.46
C VAL A 40 6.14 11.97 -4.72
N GLN A 41 4.99 12.59 -4.87
CA GLN A 41 4.65 13.81 -4.15
C GLN A 41 4.04 13.45 -2.80
N VAL A 42 4.56 14.04 -1.71
CA VAL A 42 3.95 13.99 -0.39
C VAL A 42 2.95 15.12 -0.28
N ASN A 43 1.71 14.78 0.03
CA ASN A 43 0.61 15.74 0.18
C ASN A 43 0.48 16.17 1.66
N THR A 44 -0.68 16.66 2.08
CA THR A 44 -0.88 17.21 3.44
C THR A 44 -1.92 16.47 4.27
N TYR A 45 -2.65 15.53 3.66
CA TYR A 45 -3.76 14.85 4.32
C TYR A 45 -3.31 13.57 5.01
N SER A 46 -3.83 13.35 6.21
CA SER A 46 -3.60 12.11 6.94
C SER A 46 -4.31 10.93 6.28
N SER A 47 -3.83 9.73 6.58
CA SER A 47 -4.45 8.48 6.13
C SER A 47 -5.94 8.41 6.49
N GLU A 48 -6.28 8.88 7.69
CA GLU A 48 -7.64 8.87 8.23
C GLU A 48 -8.55 9.84 7.46
N ILE A 49 -8.10 11.07 7.19
CA ILE A 49 -8.85 12.04 6.38
C ILE A 49 -9.11 11.49 4.98
N VAL A 50 -8.09 10.88 4.36
CA VAL A 50 -8.21 10.31 3.02
C VAL A 50 -9.21 9.14 3.01
N MET A 51 -9.11 8.20 3.95
CA MET A 51 -10.05 7.08 4.08
C MET A 51 -11.48 7.58 4.34
N ASN A 52 -11.66 8.56 5.22
CA ASN A 52 -12.97 9.13 5.55
C ASN A 52 -13.60 9.92 4.39
N SER A 53 -12.75 10.48 3.51
CA SER A 53 -13.19 11.30 2.36
C SER A 53 -13.34 10.49 1.07
N ARG A 54 -12.80 9.26 1.02
CA ARG A 54 -12.76 8.43 -0.18
C ARG A 54 -14.16 8.18 -0.76
N ARG A 55 -14.27 8.30 -2.07
CA ARG A 55 -15.50 8.03 -2.83
C ARG A 55 -15.23 7.20 -4.07
N SER A 56 -16.28 6.52 -4.54
CA SER A 56 -16.31 5.85 -5.82
C SER A 56 -17.50 6.36 -6.63
N TYR A 57 -17.26 6.69 -7.90
CA TYR A 57 -18.32 7.12 -8.82
C TYR A 57 -18.31 6.22 -10.04
N HIS A 58 -19.49 5.77 -10.47
CA HIS A 58 -19.63 4.82 -11.58
C HIS A 58 -19.62 5.49 -12.96
N SER A 59 -19.83 6.80 -13.02
CA SER A 59 -19.91 7.57 -14.27
C SER A 59 -19.56 9.04 -13.99
N GLY A 60 -19.42 9.81 -15.05
CA GLY A 60 -19.21 11.26 -14.95
C GLY A 60 -17.73 11.66 -14.86
N TYR A 61 -16.81 10.74 -15.20
CA TYR A 61 -15.42 11.09 -15.37
C TYR A 61 -15.22 12.06 -16.55
N SER A 62 -14.31 13.01 -16.38
CA SER A 62 -13.93 13.93 -17.43
C SER A 62 -12.48 14.37 -17.24
N GLY A 63 -11.85 14.83 -18.31
CA GLY A 63 -10.52 15.42 -18.29
C GLY A 63 -9.39 14.38 -18.12
N THR A 64 -8.17 14.91 -18.04
CA THR A 64 -6.93 14.15 -17.92
C THR A 64 -6.37 14.24 -16.51
N LEU A 65 -5.75 13.19 -16.03
CA LEU A 65 -4.94 13.19 -14.82
C LEU A 65 -3.47 13.40 -15.18
N THR A 66 -2.74 14.10 -14.32
CA THR A 66 -1.31 14.34 -14.51
C THR A 66 -0.49 13.07 -14.28
N ASP A 67 0.72 13.03 -14.85
CA ASP A 67 1.68 11.96 -14.58
C ASP A 67 2.11 11.93 -13.10
N GLN A 68 1.99 13.03 -12.38
CA GLN A 68 2.24 13.06 -10.93
C GLN A 68 1.21 12.22 -10.15
N ILE A 69 -0.06 12.34 -10.50
CA ILE A 69 -1.13 11.53 -9.88
C ILE A 69 -0.95 10.07 -10.25
N LEU A 70 -0.64 9.76 -11.52
CA LEU A 70 -0.34 8.40 -11.95
C LEU A 70 0.86 7.81 -11.20
N ALA A 71 1.94 8.57 -11.04
CA ALA A 71 3.13 8.16 -10.31
C ALA A 71 2.79 7.77 -8.86
N ASN A 72 2.03 8.60 -8.15
CA ASN A 72 1.62 8.32 -6.78
C ASN A 72 0.70 7.08 -6.70
N ILE A 73 -0.23 6.90 -7.64
CA ILE A 73 -1.11 5.73 -7.69
C ILE A 73 -0.31 4.44 -7.87
N LEU A 74 0.58 4.39 -8.86
CA LEU A 74 1.37 3.18 -9.15
C LEU A 74 2.34 2.86 -8.01
N TRP A 75 2.97 3.88 -7.45
CA TRP A 75 3.82 3.74 -6.27
C TRP A 75 3.03 3.21 -5.07
N ALA A 76 1.85 3.76 -4.80
CA ALA A 76 1.01 3.31 -3.71
C ALA A 76 0.57 1.84 -3.88
N CYS A 77 0.15 1.44 -5.09
CA CYS A 77 -0.16 0.04 -5.39
C CYS A 77 1.02 -0.89 -5.09
N ALA A 78 2.25 -0.47 -5.42
CA ALA A 78 3.45 -1.26 -5.19
C ALA A 78 3.87 -1.35 -3.73
N LYS A 79 3.36 -0.48 -2.84
CA LYS A 79 3.65 -0.52 -1.39
C LYS A 79 2.89 -1.62 -0.66
N ALA A 80 1.79 -2.10 -1.19
CA ALA A 80 1.06 -3.21 -0.57
C ALA A 80 1.95 -4.46 -0.50
N PRO A 81 1.99 -5.16 0.65
CA PRO A 81 2.69 -6.44 0.74
C PRO A 81 2.20 -7.43 -0.32
N VAL A 82 3.12 -8.23 -0.88
CA VAL A 82 2.78 -9.27 -1.85
C VAL A 82 2.35 -10.53 -1.10
N LEU A 83 1.15 -11.01 -1.36
CA LEU A 83 0.57 -12.19 -0.71
C LEU A 83 0.80 -13.48 -1.50
N GLY A 84 0.82 -13.38 -2.82
CA GLY A 84 1.12 -14.47 -3.74
C GLY A 84 2.60 -14.58 -4.10
N ALA A 85 2.92 -15.42 -5.05
CA ALA A 85 4.27 -15.52 -5.61
C ALA A 85 4.55 -14.41 -6.65
N ASN A 86 3.52 -13.96 -7.35
CA ASN A 86 3.65 -13.05 -8.48
C ASN A 86 2.57 -11.97 -8.47
N ARG A 87 2.99 -10.73 -8.73
CA ARG A 87 2.13 -9.58 -8.96
C ARG A 87 2.73 -8.67 -10.03
N VAL A 88 1.91 -8.24 -10.99
CA VAL A 88 2.27 -7.28 -12.03
C VAL A 88 1.25 -6.16 -12.04
N ILE A 89 1.70 -4.91 -12.02
CA ILE A 89 0.86 -3.72 -12.12
C ILE A 89 0.93 -3.21 -13.55
N TYR A 90 -0.23 -3.18 -14.21
CA TYR A 90 -0.40 -2.63 -15.55
C TYR A 90 -1.06 -1.27 -15.48
N VAL A 91 -0.77 -0.41 -16.46
CA VAL A 91 -1.53 0.80 -16.72
C VAL A 91 -1.85 0.90 -18.21
N ALA A 92 -3.14 0.95 -18.53
CA ALA A 92 -3.61 1.28 -19.87
C ALA A 92 -3.91 2.78 -19.94
N ARG A 93 -3.34 3.42 -20.96
CA ARG A 93 -3.51 4.84 -21.30
C ARG A 93 -4.08 4.94 -22.72
N PRO A 94 -4.56 6.12 -23.18
CA PRO A 94 -5.06 6.28 -24.54
C PRO A 94 -4.05 5.94 -25.64
N ASP A 95 -2.77 5.92 -25.33
CA ASP A 95 -1.70 5.62 -26.28
C ASP A 95 -1.28 4.14 -26.27
N ASN A 96 -1.13 3.51 -25.09
CA ASN A 96 -0.56 2.17 -24.94
C ASN A 96 -0.94 1.52 -23.60
N VAL A 97 -0.62 0.23 -23.46
CA VAL A 97 -0.55 -0.47 -22.17
C VAL A 97 0.90 -0.59 -21.73
N TYR A 98 1.15 -0.29 -20.46
CA TYR A 98 2.47 -0.32 -19.84
C TYR A 98 2.49 -1.27 -18.64
N CYS A 99 3.67 -1.78 -18.28
CA CYS A 99 3.96 -2.39 -16.99
C CYS A 99 4.69 -1.39 -16.12
N TYR A 100 4.33 -1.31 -14.84
CA TYR A 100 5.03 -0.49 -13.87
C TYR A 100 6.25 -1.22 -13.30
N ASP A 101 7.41 -0.55 -13.31
CA ASP A 101 8.61 -0.98 -12.61
C ASP A 101 8.74 -0.22 -11.27
N PRO A 102 8.47 -0.86 -10.13
CA PRO A 102 8.53 -0.19 -8.83
C PRO A 102 9.96 0.14 -8.37
N VAL A 103 10.99 -0.48 -8.97
CA VAL A 103 12.39 -0.22 -8.63
C VAL A 103 12.91 1.01 -9.37
N ALA A 104 12.65 1.09 -10.67
CA ALA A 104 13.02 2.24 -11.49
C ALA A 104 12.05 3.42 -11.32
N HIS A 105 10.86 3.17 -10.82
CA HIS A 105 9.74 4.11 -10.77
C HIS A 105 9.41 4.68 -12.14
N ASP A 106 9.28 3.79 -13.11
CA ASP A 106 8.91 4.11 -14.49
C ASP A 106 7.83 3.15 -15.02
N ILE A 107 7.30 3.45 -16.21
CA ILE A 107 6.40 2.57 -16.94
C ILE A 107 7.07 2.11 -18.23
N VAL A 108 7.03 0.81 -18.47
CA VAL A 108 7.65 0.14 -19.61
C VAL A 108 6.57 -0.30 -20.58
N LEU A 109 6.69 0.03 -21.87
CA LEU A 109 5.73 -0.36 -22.89
C LEU A 109 5.53 -1.88 -22.89
N HIS A 110 4.30 -2.31 -22.69
CA HIS A 110 3.87 -3.70 -22.75
C HIS A 110 3.17 -4.02 -24.07
N LEU A 111 2.19 -3.18 -24.44
CA LEU A 111 1.39 -3.36 -25.66
C LEU A 111 1.09 -2.01 -26.29
N ALA A 112 1.32 -1.87 -27.59
CA ALA A 112 1.05 -0.64 -28.34
C ALA A 112 -0.43 -0.50 -28.66
N GLY A 113 -0.92 0.74 -28.66
CA GLY A 113 -2.30 1.10 -29.00
C GLY A 113 -3.21 1.27 -27.79
N ASN A 114 -4.35 1.91 -28.05
CA ASN A 114 -5.37 2.12 -27.01
C ASN A 114 -6.14 0.81 -26.77
N HIS A 115 -6.04 0.30 -25.56
CA HIS A 115 -6.72 -0.90 -25.08
C HIS A 115 -7.60 -0.64 -23.85
N MET A 116 -7.89 0.63 -23.55
CA MET A 116 -8.84 1.00 -22.48
C MET A 116 -10.25 0.60 -22.89
N SER A 117 -11.06 0.20 -21.90
CA SER A 117 -12.48 -0.08 -22.09
C SER A 117 -13.37 1.11 -21.77
N GLU A 118 -12.90 2.00 -20.89
CA GLU A 118 -13.66 3.13 -20.35
C GLU A 118 -13.16 4.43 -21.00
N ALA A 119 -13.84 4.87 -22.06
CA ALA A 119 -13.44 6.02 -22.88
C ALA A 119 -13.34 7.35 -22.08
N ASN A 120 -14.06 7.46 -20.97
CA ASN A 120 -14.10 8.69 -20.16
C ASN A 120 -13.06 8.69 -19.03
N CYS A 121 -12.33 7.61 -18.80
CA CYS A 121 -11.25 7.56 -17.82
C CYS A 121 -9.95 8.13 -18.39
N ALA A 122 -9.14 8.73 -17.53
CA ALA A 122 -7.81 9.20 -17.93
C ALA A 122 -6.84 8.02 -18.18
N PHE A 123 -6.96 6.98 -17.37
CA PHE A 123 -6.24 5.70 -17.49
C PHE A 123 -6.88 4.62 -16.62
N GLU A 124 -6.52 3.39 -16.90
CA GLU A 124 -6.95 2.19 -16.18
C GLU A 124 -5.72 1.52 -15.54
N VAL A 125 -5.78 1.25 -14.22
CA VAL A 125 -4.71 0.54 -13.50
C VAL A 125 -5.20 -0.85 -13.15
N GLY A 126 -4.55 -1.87 -13.70
CA GLY A 126 -4.88 -3.28 -13.48
C GLY A 126 -3.80 -4.02 -12.70
N VAL A 127 -4.20 -4.90 -11.80
CA VAL A 127 -3.29 -5.76 -11.07
C VAL A 127 -3.55 -7.21 -11.44
N ALA A 128 -2.54 -7.82 -12.07
CA ALA A 128 -2.47 -9.24 -12.33
C ALA A 128 -1.70 -9.92 -11.21
N ALA A 129 -2.29 -10.94 -10.59
CA ALA A 129 -1.72 -11.62 -9.43
C ALA A 129 -2.21 -13.06 -9.33
N ASP A 130 -1.45 -13.89 -8.61
CA ASP A 130 -1.85 -15.28 -8.31
C ASP A 130 -3.07 -15.32 -7.39
N LEU A 131 -3.21 -14.35 -6.50
CA LEU A 131 -4.29 -14.26 -5.52
C LEU A 131 -5.12 -12.98 -5.76
N ALA A 132 -6.43 -13.10 -5.63
CA ALA A 132 -7.35 -11.97 -5.76
C ALA A 132 -7.20 -10.97 -4.60
N GLU A 133 -6.93 -11.47 -3.39
CA GLU A 133 -6.66 -10.66 -2.20
C GLU A 133 -5.42 -9.77 -2.41
N ASP A 134 -4.39 -10.30 -3.08
CA ASP A 134 -3.17 -9.55 -3.40
C ASP A 134 -3.44 -8.35 -4.33
N ALA A 135 -4.28 -8.57 -5.36
CA ALA A 135 -4.72 -7.48 -6.21
C ALA A 135 -5.57 -6.47 -5.45
N GLY A 136 -6.46 -6.94 -4.57
CA GLY A 136 -7.22 -6.10 -3.66
C GLY A 136 -6.31 -5.23 -2.79
N ALA A 137 -5.31 -5.85 -2.16
CA ALA A 137 -4.34 -5.15 -1.33
C ALA A 137 -3.62 -4.01 -2.09
N ALA A 138 -3.13 -4.29 -3.30
CA ALA A 138 -2.44 -3.28 -4.11
C ALA A 138 -3.37 -2.15 -4.54
N LEU A 139 -4.55 -2.48 -5.07
CA LEU A 139 -5.48 -1.50 -5.62
C LEU A 139 -6.18 -0.66 -4.54
N ALA A 140 -6.27 -1.14 -3.28
CA ALA A 140 -6.76 -0.34 -2.16
C ALA A 140 -5.95 0.95 -2.00
N TYR A 141 -4.63 0.84 -1.97
CA TYR A 141 -3.74 2.00 -1.88
C TYR A 141 -3.79 2.87 -3.15
N GLY A 142 -3.94 2.25 -4.32
CA GLY A 142 -4.16 2.96 -5.58
C GLY A 142 -5.45 3.76 -5.61
N LEU A 143 -6.47 3.39 -4.82
CA LEU A 143 -7.70 4.17 -4.67
C LEU A 143 -7.57 5.32 -3.65
N LEU A 144 -6.68 5.22 -2.67
CA LEU A 144 -6.43 6.28 -1.70
C LEU A 144 -5.52 7.38 -2.25
N ALA A 145 -4.49 7.01 -3.03
CA ALA A 145 -3.49 7.94 -3.51
C ALA A 145 -4.05 9.15 -4.29
N PRO A 146 -4.99 9.03 -5.24
CA PRO A 146 -5.54 10.18 -5.95
C PRO A 146 -6.35 11.11 -5.06
N GLU A 147 -6.98 10.57 -4.01
CA GLU A 147 -7.78 11.36 -3.07
C GLU A 147 -6.94 12.38 -2.30
N ALA A 148 -5.64 12.10 -2.06
CA ALA A 148 -4.73 12.99 -1.39
C ALA A 148 -4.35 14.23 -2.22
N PHE A 149 -4.56 14.22 -3.53
CA PHE A 149 -4.33 15.37 -4.42
C PHE A 149 -5.47 16.37 -4.46
N TRP A 150 -6.55 16.09 -3.78
CA TRP A 150 -7.70 16.93 -3.85
C TRP A 150 -7.57 18.18 -2.96
N LEU A 151 -7.13 19.26 -3.54
CA LEU A 151 -6.87 20.53 -2.87
C LEU A 151 -7.97 21.57 -3.06
N THR A 152 -8.94 21.32 -3.98
CA THR A 152 -9.99 22.29 -4.32
C THR A 152 -11.32 21.60 -4.59
N THR A 153 -12.41 22.35 -4.55
CA THR A 153 -13.79 21.86 -4.70
C THR A 153 -14.18 21.49 -6.12
N SER A 154 -13.35 21.74 -7.15
CA SER A 154 -13.83 21.74 -8.53
C SER A 154 -13.46 20.53 -9.38
N ASN A 155 -12.35 19.84 -9.13
CA ASN A 155 -11.94 18.68 -9.94
C ASN A 155 -11.21 17.67 -9.07
N ARG A 156 -11.92 16.65 -8.63
CA ARG A 156 -11.40 15.63 -7.73
C ARG A 156 -10.85 14.44 -8.52
N PRO A 157 -9.57 14.09 -8.37
CA PRO A 157 -9.05 12.84 -8.91
C PRO A 157 -9.57 11.68 -8.07
N ILE A 158 -10.17 10.70 -8.71
CA ILE A 158 -10.74 9.51 -8.06
C ILE A 158 -10.45 8.25 -8.84
N GLY A 159 -10.67 7.11 -8.22
CA GLY A 159 -10.62 5.80 -8.83
C GLY A 159 -11.82 4.94 -8.45
N ILE A 160 -12.16 3.99 -9.31
CA ILE A 160 -13.21 3.01 -9.05
C ILE A 160 -12.85 1.64 -9.62
N PRO A 161 -13.07 0.54 -8.86
CA PRO A 161 -12.96 -0.81 -9.40
C PRO A 161 -14.06 -1.08 -10.44
N LYS A 162 -13.69 -1.60 -11.61
CA LYS A 162 -14.63 -1.90 -12.71
C LYS A 162 -14.45 -3.30 -13.28
N GLU A 163 -15.54 -4.07 -13.32
CA GLU A 163 -15.56 -5.41 -13.89
C GLU A 163 -15.43 -5.40 -15.42
N SER A 164 -16.11 -4.46 -16.08
CA SER A 164 -16.01 -4.29 -17.55
C SER A 164 -14.56 -4.10 -17.99
N ALA A 165 -13.83 -3.23 -17.30
CA ALA A 165 -12.42 -2.98 -17.53
C ALA A 165 -11.54 -4.21 -17.21
N THR A 166 -11.87 -4.95 -16.17
CA THR A 166 -11.16 -6.18 -15.79
C THR A 166 -11.32 -7.27 -16.86
N THR A 167 -12.55 -7.45 -17.37
CA THR A 167 -12.85 -8.39 -18.46
C THR A 167 -12.12 -7.99 -19.74
N ASN A 168 -12.15 -6.71 -20.09
CA ASN A 168 -11.43 -6.16 -21.23
C ASN A 168 -9.92 -6.39 -21.11
N ALA A 169 -9.33 -6.09 -19.95
CA ALA A 169 -7.90 -6.26 -19.69
C ALA A 169 -7.43 -7.71 -19.91
N ASN A 170 -8.18 -8.68 -19.41
CA ASN A 170 -7.88 -10.10 -19.62
C ASN A 170 -7.99 -10.51 -21.10
N SER A 171 -8.83 -9.85 -21.89
CA SER A 171 -9.04 -10.17 -23.30
C SER A 171 -8.05 -9.47 -24.22
N THR A 172 -7.63 -8.23 -23.88
CA THR A 172 -6.93 -7.35 -24.83
C THR A 172 -5.52 -6.95 -24.41
N TRP A 173 -5.18 -6.94 -23.10
CA TRP A 173 -3.85 -6.51 -22.65
C TRP A 173 -2.78 -7.59 -22.74
N THR A 174 -3.14 -8.82 -23.12
CA THR A 174 -2.22 -9.98 -23.17
C THR A 174 -1.40 -10.15 -21.88
N PRO A 175 -2.03 -10.14 -20.70
CA PRO A 175 -1.31 -10.18 -19.44
C PRO A 175 -0.67 -11.54 -19.19
N ALA A 176 0.47 -11.57 -18.48
CA ALA A 176 1.18 -12.81 -18.14
C ALA A 176 0.45 -13.64 -17.07
N LEU A 177 -0.35 -12.98 -16.24
CA LEU A 177 -1.20 -13.55 -15.20
C LEU A 177 -2.61 -12.99 -15.37
N THR A 178 -3.60 -13.65 -14.78
CA THR A 178 -4.96 -13.11 -14.75
C THR A 178 -4.99 -11.75 -14.05
N VAL A 179 -5.49 -10.74 -14.75
CA VAL A 179 -5.81 -9.45 -14.14
C VAL A 179 -7.00 -9.67 -13.22
N GLN A 180 -6.75 -9.57 -11.92
CA GLN A 180 -7.77 -9.82 -10.91
C GLN A 180 -8.77 -8.67 -10.82
N MET A 181 -8.30 -7.43 -11.02
CA MET A 181 -9.10 -6.23 -10.95
C MET A 181 -8.44 -5.09 -11.73
N VAL A 182 -9.28 -4.22 -12.28
CA VAL A 182 -8.90 -2.92 -12.85
C VAL A 182 -9.62 -1.80 -12.13
N ASN A 183 -8.87 -0.77 -11.71
CA ASN A 183 -9.39 0.52 -11.28
C ASN A 183 -9.35 1.51 -12.45
N CYS A 184 -10.46 2.13 -12.73
CA CYS A 184 -10.56 3.25 -13.67
C CYS A 184 -10.36 4.56 -12.91
N HIS A 185 -9.49 5.43 -13.41
CA HIS A 185 -9.15 6.70 -12.77
C HIS A 185 -9.49 7.88 -13.68
N GLY A 186 -10.02 8.96 -13.09
CA GLY A 186 -10.39 10.17 -13.82
C GLY A 186 -10.69 11.33 -12.88
N LEU A 187 -11.02 12.48 -13.46
CA LEU A 187 -11.49 13.64 -12.72
C LEU A 187 -13.02 13.59 -12.60
N MET A 188 -13.51 13.86 -11.40
CA MET A 188 -14.92 14.18 -11.17
C MET A 188 -15.06 15.68 -11.02
N GLY A 189 -16.11 16.25 -11.61
CA GLY A 189 -16.49 17.64 -11.43
C GLY A 189 -16.81 17.99 -9.97
N THR A 190 -17.69 18.94 -9.74
CA THR A 190 -18.04 19.39 -8.39
C THR A 190 -18.53 18.23 -7.53
N VAL A 191 -17.75 17.86 -6.53
CA VAL A 191 -18.08 16.85 -5.51
C VAL A 191 -17.82 17.44 -4.13
N SER A 192 -18.51 16.90 -3.12
CA SER A 192 -18.35 17.35 -1.73
C SER A 192 -16.92 17.14 -1.24
N GLY A 193 -16.47 18.07 -0.43
CA GLY A 193 -15.11 18.27 0.07
C GLY A 193 -14.49 17.11 0.86
N ILE A 194 -13.18 17.15 1.03
CA ILE A 194 -12.47 16.37 2.06
C ILE A 194 -13.07 16.73 3.41
N THR A 195 -13.27 15.74 4.26
CA THR A 195 -13.93 15.94 5.55
C THR A 195 -13.30 15.05 6.62
N ASN A 196 -13.18 15.60 7.80
CA ASN A 196 -12.88 14.88 9.03
C ASN A 196 -14.15 14.60 9.87
N GLN A 197 -15.34 14.80 9.29
CA GLN A 197 -16.61 14.58 9.99
C GLN A 197 -16.72 13.14 10.47
N LEU A 198 -16.88 12.96 11.77
CA LEU A 198 -17.14 11.67 12.39
C LEU A 198 -18.61 11.28 12.20
N VAL A 199 -18.86 10.08 11.66
CA VAL A 199 -20.20 9.47 11.56
C VAL A 199 -20.22 8.00 12.02
N ALA A 200 -19.05 7.40 12.21
CA ALA A 200 -18.91 6.05 12.74
C ALA A 200 -18.97 6.08 14.28
N VAL A 201 -20.17 6.33 14.81
CA VAL A 201 -20.41 6.42 16.25
C VAL A 201 -21.03 5.14 16.74
N SER A 202 -20.56 4.63 17.88
CA SER A 202 -21.09 3.44 18.50
C SER A 202 -22.50 3.71 19.07
N SER A 203 -23.49 2.92 18.65
CA SER A 203 -24.88 3.05 19.13
C SER A 203 -25.07 2.51 20.55
N ASP A 204 -24.17 1.67 21.05
CA ASP A 204 -24.24 1.02 22.36
C ASP A 204 -22.99 1.23 23.24
N GLY A 205 -22.03 2.03 22.76
CA GLY A 205 -20.79 2.33 23.51
C GLY A 205 -19.80 1.18 23.60
N THR A 206 -19.99 0.08 22.86
CA THR A 206 -19.08 -1.08 22.89
C THR A 206 -17.70 -0.82 22.28
N LEU A 207 -17.60 0.15 21.35
CA LEU A 207 -16.35 0.66 20.81
C LEU A 207 -16.22 2.17 21.03
N PRO A 208 -15.04 2.69 21.33
CA PRO A 208 -14.75 4.12 21.26
C PRO A 208 -14.94 4.65 19.84
N ASN A 209 -15.24 5.94 19.72
CA ASN A 209 -15.32 6.58 18.40
C ASN A 209 -13.94 6.60 17.73
N PRO A 210 -13.84 6.31 16.42
CA PRO A 210 -12.59 6.40 15.69
C PRO A 210 -12.18 7.85 15.47
N ILE A 211 -10.88 8.07 15.34
CA ILE A 211 -10.27 9.33 14.90
C ILE A 211 -10.35 9.37 13.37
N THR A 212 -10.87 10.45 12.81
CA THR A 212 -11.01 10.66 11.35
C THR A 212 -10.07 11.74 10.79
N ASP A 213 -9.22 12.34 11.64
CA ASP A 213 -8.28 13.41 11.32
C ASP A 213 -6.89 13.17 11.95
N GLY A 214 -6.36 11.97 11.82
CA GLY A 214 -5.06 11.59 12.33
C GLY A 214 -3.90 12.46 11.81
N THR A 215 -2.69 12.20 12.30
CA THR A 215 -1.51 13.04 12.03
C THR A 215 -0.53 12.45 11.03
N VAL A 216 -0.66 11.16 10.67
CA VAL A 216 0.26 10.50 9.75
C VAL A 216 -0.21 10.73 8.32
N ILE A 217 0.54 11.54 7.58
CA ILE A 217 0.29 11.81 6.16
C ILE A 217 0.27 10.50 5.37
N LEU A 218 -0.65 10.37 4.41
CA LEU A 218 -0.89 9.15 3.64
C LEU A 218 0.40 8.55 3.06
N GLU A 219 1.17 9.35 2.33
CA GLU A 219 2.39 8.87 1.66
C GLU A 219 3.46 8.45 2.68
N ASN A 220 3.53 9.13 3.83
CA ASN A 220 4.41 8.73 4.92
C ASN A 220 3.98 7.39 5.54
N GLY A 221 2.68 7.18 5.74
CA GLY A 221 2.12 5.90 6.18
C GLY A 221 2.46 4.78 5.20
N LEU A 222 2.19 4.99 3.90
CA LEU A 222 2.48 4.03 2.84
C LEU A 222 3.99 3.75 2.67
N GLY A 223 4.83 4.76 2.86
CA GLY A 223 6.29 4.61 2.79
C GLY A 223 6.88 3.82 3.95
N ASN A 224 6.16 3.72 5.07
CA ASN A 224 6.65 3.13 6.34
C ASN A 224 5.79 1.98 6.85
N LEU A 225 5.09 1.27 5.97
CA LEU A 225 4.22 0.17 6.37
C LEU A 225 4.94 -0.81 7.31
N ARG A 226 4.33 -1.07 8.46
CA ARG A 226 4.85 -1.99 9.47
C ARG A 226 4.25 -3.40 9.24
N TYR A 227 4.91 -4.16 8.39
CA TYR A 227 4.47 -5.50 8.01
C TYR A 227 5.44 -6.56 8.54
N GLY A 228 4.95 -7.47 9.38
CA GLY A 228 5.79 -8.50 9.98
C GLY A 228 5.04 -9.47 10.87
N THR A 229 5.67 -10.60 11.20
CA THR A 229 5.08 -11.75 11.89
C THR A 229 5.38 -11.84 13.39
N GLN A 230 6.29 -11.00 13.90
CA GLN A 230 6.74 -11.04 15.29
C GLN A 230 6.08 -9.94 16.11
N PHE A 231 5.23 -10.30 17.03
CA PHE A 231 4.45 -9.39 17.85
C PHE A 231 4.82 -9.49 19.32
N SER A 232 4.75 -8.36 20.03
CA SER A 232 4.72 -8.35 21.48
C SER A 232 3.43 -8.99 22.00
N ALA A 233 3.49 -9.63 23.16
CA ALA A 233 2.31 -10.19 23.81
C ALA A 233 1.35 -9.13 24.39
N THR A 234 1.72 -7.84 24.33
CA THR A 234 0.90 -6.72 24.83
C THR A 234 -0.44 -6.67 24.10
N ALA A 235 -1.53 -6.78 24.83
CA ALA A 235 -2.88 -6.67 24.29
C ALA A 235 -3.11 -5.27 23.67
N LEU A 236 -3.85 -5.23 22.56
CA LEU A 236 -4.31 -3.98 21.99
C LEU A 236 -5.38 -3.34 22.89
N THR A 237 -5.32 -2.03 23.01
CA THR A 237 -6.35 -1.22 23.66
C THR A 237 -7.64 -1.23 22.84
N LEU A 238 -8.75 -0.93 23.50
CA LEU A 238 -10.04 -0.84 22.80
C LEU A 238 -10.05 0.30 21.76
N ASN A 239 -9.30 1.39 22.00
CA ASN A 239 -9.12 2.47 21.02
C ASN A 239 -8.39 2.00 19.77
N GLU A 240 -7.31 1.24 19.91
CA GLU A 240 -6.57 0.67 18.78
C GLU A 240 -7.44 -0.31 17.97
N LEU A 241 -8.17 -1.19 18.66
CA LEU A 241 -9.10 -2.13 18.03
C LEU A 241 -10.23 -1.42 17.28
N SER A 242 -10.81 -0.38 17.91
CA SER A 242 -11.82 0.48 17.27
C SER A 242 -11.31 1.13 16.00
N GLN A 243 -10.12 1.72 16.07
CA GLN A 243 -9.52 2.42 14.95
C GLN A 243 -9.20 1.46 13.78
N LEU A 244 -8.67 0.28 14.08
CA LEU A 244 -8.40 -0.76 13.08
C LEU A 244 -9.70 -1.28 12.44
N ALA A 245 -10.75 -1.52 13.22
CA ALA A 245 -12.07 -1.95 12.72
C ALA A 245 -12.66 -0.89 11.78
N TRP A 246 -12.63 0.39 12.18
CA TRP A 246 -13.12 1.48 11.34
C TRP A 246 -12.31 1.59 10.05
N ALA A 247 -11.00 1.62 10.10
CA ALA A 247 -10.17 1.72 8.91
C ALA A 247 -10.40 0.56 7.94
N SER A 248 -10.61 -0.66 8.46
CA SER A 248 -10.83 -1.83 7.63
C SER A 248 -12.16 -1.80 6.87
N TYR A 249 -13.25 -1.30 7.51
CA TYR A 249 -14.59 -1.38 6.89
C TYR A 249 -15.62 -0.44 7.52
N GLY A 250 -15.18 0.64 8.16
CA GLY A 250 -16.07 1.58 8.85
C GLY A 250 -16.85 2.49 7.92
N ASN A 251 -17.89 3.14 8.47
CA ASN A 251 -18.67 4.12 7.74
C ASN A 251 -17.92 5.43 7.53
N THR A 252 -18.22 6.07 6.39
CA THR A 252 -17.81 7.44 6.06
C THR A 252 -19.03 8.38 5.98
N PRO A 253 -18.84 9.70 5.97
CA PRO A 253 -19.93 10.68 5.85
C PRO A 253 -20.72 10.55 4.54
N HIS A 254 -20.18 9.88 3.55
CA HIS A 254 -20.73 9.82 2.20
C HIS A 254 -21.76 8.72 2.04
N THR A 255 -22.46 8.74 0.91
CA THR A 255 -23.40 7.70 0.50
C THR A 255 -22.99 7.15 -0.87
N ALA A 256 -23.31 5.90 -1.13
CA ALA A 256 -23.22 5.25 -2.42
C ALA A 256 -24.64 4.78 -2.80
N GLY A 257 -25.33 5.56 -3.62
CA GLY A 257 -26.77 5.41 -3.81
C GLY A 257 -27.52 5.60 -2.49
N SER A 258 -28.38 4.65 -2.12
CA SER A 258 -29.12 4.63 -0.86
C SER A 258 -28.30 4.07 0.34
N LYS A 259 -27.07 3.60 0.12
CA LYS A 259 -26.25 2.94 1.15
C LYS A 259 -25.28 3.92 1.80
N ALA A 260 -25.00 3.76 3.09
CA ALA A 260 -23.88 4.45 3.73
C ALA A 260 -22.57 3.93 3.14
N ALA A 261 -21.69 4.85 2.75
CA ALA A 261 -20.38 4.49 2.19
C ALA A 261 -19.39 4.06 3.26
N LEU A 262 -18.31 3.39 2.85
CA LEU A 262 -17.29 2.79 3.71
C LEU A 262 -15.91 3.37 3.40
N THR A 263 -14.98 3.17 4.34
CA THR A 263 -13.55 3.49 4.19
C THR A 263 -12.90 2.76 3.02
N VAL A 264 -13.44 1.63 2.60
CA VAL A 264 -12.97 0.82 1.47
C VAL A 264 -13.99 0.80 0.32
N ALA A 265 -13.51 0.48 -0.88
CA ALA A 265 -14.37 0.23 -2.01
C ALA A 265 -15.08 -1.13 -1.88
N SER A 266 -16.22 -1.26 -2.55
CA SER A 266 -16.91 -2.55 -2.70
C SER A 266 -17.37 -2.72 -4.13
N ALA A 267 -17.22 -3.93 -4.66
CA ALA A 267 -17.68 -4.26 -5.99
C ALA A 267 -19.20 -4.12 -6.12
N ALA A 268 -19.63 -3.30 -7.08
CA ALA A 268 -21.03 -3.02 -7.33
C ALA A 268 -21.83 -2.59 -6.07
N MET A 269 -21.16 -1.99 -5.07
CA MET A 269 -21.74 -1.59 -3.78
C MET A 269 -22.44 -2.75 -3.02
N ASN A 270 -21.94 -3.98 -3.19
CA ASN A 270 -22.53 -5.15 -2.52
C ASN A 270 -22.14 -5.25 -1.04
N TYR A 271 -21.00 -4.65 -0.64
CA TYR A 271 -20.55 -4.64 0.75
C TYR A 271 -20.53 -6.03 1.39
N TYR A 272 -19.81 -6.97 0.76
CA TYR A 272 -19.79 -8.40 1.06
C TYR A 272 -19.40 -8.75 2.49
N LEU A 273 -18.54 -7.93 3.12
CA LEU A 273 -18.05 -8.17 4.48
C LEU A 273 -18.96 -7.59 5.57
N THR A 274 -20.06 -6.92 5.20
CA THR A 274 -20.97 -6.30 6.17
C THR A 274 -21.47 -7.32 7.20
N GLY A 275 -21.19 -7.05 8.48
CA GLY A 275 -21.54 -7.94 9.58
C GLY A 275 -20.82 -9.32 9.54
N ARG A 276 -19.68 -9.43 8.84
CA ARG A 276 -18.88 -10.65 8.72
C ARG A 276 -17.41 -10.41 9.00
N ILE A 277 -17.11 -9.41 9.84
CA ILE A 277 -15.77 -9.13 10.34
C ILE A 277 -15.74 -9.54 11.82
N TYR A 278 -14.82 -10.39 12.18
CA TYR A 278 -14.68 -10.90 13.54
C TYR A 278 -13.34 -10.46 14.12
N MET A 279 -13.38 -9.92 15.34
CA MET A 279 -12.20 -9.58 16.12
C MET A 279 -11.96 -10.69 17.14
N VAL A 280 -10.76 -11.25 17.13
CA VAL A 280 -10.33 -12.32 18.05
C VAL A 280 -9.26 -11.74 18.97
N ARG A 281 -9.58 -11.69 20.27
CA ARG A 281 -8.71 -11.11 21.29
C ARG A 281 -8.78 -11.92 22.59
N PRO A 282 -8.00 -11.61 23.65
CA PRO A 282 -7.98 -12.42 24.89
C PRO A 282 -9.36 -12.64 25.51
N GLU A 283 -10.26 -11.68 25.40
CA GLU A 283 -11.58 -11.74 26.03
C GLU A 283 -12.58 -12.58 25.22
N GLY A 284 -12.28 -12.89 23.97
CA GLY A 284 -13.12 -13.71 23.12
C GLY A 284 -13.15 -13.31 21.65
N VAL A 285 -14.21 -13.75 20.98
CA VAL A 285 -14.53 -13.41 19.59
C VAL A 285 -15.71 -12.45 19.57
N GLU A 286 -15.56 -11.37 18.84
CA GLU A 286 -16.57 -10.33 18.70
C GLU A 286 -16.82 -10.06 17.22
N ARG A 287 -18.07 -9.83 16.88
CA ARG A 287 -18.51 -9.46 15.53
C ARG A 287 -18.63 -7.97 15.41
N TYR A 288 -18.01 -7.37 14.40
CA TYR A 288 -18.07 -5.95 14.12
C TYR A 288 -19.28 -5.59 13.27
N TYR A 289 -20.00 -4.55 13.66
CA TYR A 289 -21.18 -4.05 12.99
C TYR A 289 -21.02 -2.60 12.58
N ILE A 290 -21.33 -2.33 11.31
CA ILE A 290 -21.34 -1.00 10.66
C ILE A 290 -22.75 -0.51 10.38
N ARG A 291 -23.77 -1.27 10.75
CA ARG A 291 -25.19 -0.95 10.58
C ARG A 291 -25.89 -1.06 11.90
N GLN A 292 -26.87 -0.18 12.13
CA GLN A 292 -27.74 -0.29 13.29
C GLN A 292 -28.56 -1.59 13.25
N PRO A 293 -29.10 -2.04 14.38
CA PRO A 293 -29.89 -3.27 14.47
C PRO A 293 -31.12 -3.30 13.54
N SER A 294 -31.63 -2.14 13.10
CA SER A 294 -32.70 -2.04 12.09
C SER A 294 -32.33 -2.70 10.75
N GLY A 295 -31.04 -2.93 10.50
CA GLY A 295 -30.54 -3.57 9.28
C GLY A 295 -30.64 -2.73 8.00
N GLN A 296 -31.11 -1.47 8.08
CA GLN A 296 -31.18 -0.60 6.90
C GLN A 296 -29.79 -0.21 6.40
N GLU A 297 -29.57 -0.30 5.09
CA GLU A 297 -28.27 -0.05 4.46
C GLU A 297 -27.80 1.42 4.53
N SER A 298 -28.73 2.36 4.76
CA SER A 298 -28.44 3.78 4.97
C SER A 298 -27.97 4.11 6.38
N THR A 299 -28.19 3.22 7.34
CA THR A 299 -27.81 3.46 8.74
C THR A 299 -26.29 3.29 8.93
N ARG A 300 -25.76 3.95 9.95
CA ARG A 300 -24.34 3.88 10.34
C ARG A 300 -24.24 3.41 11.76
N ASP A 301 -23.21 2.63 12.04
CA ASP A 301 -22.89 2.16 13.39
C ASP A 301 -21.39 1.86 13.50
N HIS A 302 -20.93 1.71 14.74
CA HIS A 302 -19.56 1.34 15.05
C HIS A 302 -19.52 0.58 16.36
N ARG A 303 -19.96 -0.67 16.36
CA ARG A 303 -20.10 -1.49 17.56
C ARG A 303 -19.66 -2.92 17.35
N ILE A 304 -19.46 -3.61 18.46
CA ILE A 304 -19.16 -5.04 18.50
C ILE A 304 -20.19 -5.78 19.33
N ALA A 305 -20.40 -7.03 18.98
CA ALA A 305 -21.18 -7.94 19.81
C ALA A 305 -20.42 -9.26 20.03
N ARG A 306 -20.50 -9.78 21.25
CA ARG A 306 -19.85 -11.03 21.65
C ARG A 306 -20.42 -12.20 20.88
N VAL A 307 -19.54 -13.01 20.27
CA VAL A 307 -19.86 -14.29 19.62
C VAL A 307 -19.46 -15.44 20.53
N THR A 308 -18.22 -15.42 21.03
CA THR A 308 -17.69 -16.46 21.89
C THR A 308 -16.86 -15.86 23.03
N THR A 309 -17.03 -16.33 24.25
CA THR A 309 -16.24 -15.91 25.40
C THR A 309 -14.94 -16.71 25.53
N GLY A 310 -13.96 -16.09 26.20
CA GLY A 310 -12.65 -16.68 26.47
C GLY A 310 -11.70 -16.64 25.28
N ASP A 311 -10.43 -16.79 25.57
CA ASP A 311 -9.37 -16.69 24.58
C ASP A 311 -9.43 -17.81 23.53
N ARG A 312 -9.74 -17.48 22.30
CA ARG A 312 -9.82 -18.38 21.14
C ARG A 312 -8.60 -18.31 20.21
N ARG A 313 -7.64 -17.46 20.54
CA ARG A 313 -6.41 -17.32 19.73
C ARG A 313 -5.60 -18.62 19.64
N PRO A 314 -5.43 -19.42 20.71
CA PRO A 314 -4.75 -20.71 20.61
C PRO A 314 -5.42 -21.67 19.62
N GLN A 315 -6.76 -21.76 19.65
CA GLN A 315 -7.52 -22.64 18.76
C GLN A 315 -7.44 -22.13 17.30
N LEU A 316 -7.48 -20.81 17.07
CA LEU A 316 -7.30 -20.22 15.74
C LEU A 316 -5.92 -20.53 15.18
N ARG A 317 -4.87 -20.40 15.99
CA ARG A 317 -3.49 -20.72 15.61
C ARG A 317 -3.30 -22.20 15.30
N ALA A 318 -3.95 -23.07 16.04
CA ALA A 318 -3.95 -24.51 15.76
C ALA A 318 -4.67 -24.84 14.46
N ALA A 319 -5.75 -24.12 14.12
CA ALA A 319 -6.47 -24.29 12.85
C ALA A 319 -5.64 -23.81 11.63
N VAL A 320 -4.74 -22.83 11.82
CA VAL A 320 -3.92 -22.23 10.75
C VAL A 320 -2.50 -22.01 11.23
N ALA A 321 -1.63 -22.98 11.04
CA ALA A 321 -0.26 -22.96 11.57
C ALA A 321 0.63 -21.82 11.03
N ARG A 322 0.31 -21.27 9.84
CA ARG A 322 1.03 -20.16 9.23
C ARG A 322 0.64 -18.77 9.79
N LEU A 323 -0.34 -18.68 10.69
CA LEU A 323 -0.63 -17.44 11.39
C LEU A 323 0.52 -17.02 12.31
N PRO A 324 0.79 -15.72 12.47
CA PRO A 324 1.70 -15.20 13.47
C PRO A 324 1.30 -15.70 14.89
N GLN A 325 2.19 -16.46 15.53
CA GLN A 325 1.88 -17.16 16.78
C GLN A 325 1.82 -16.23 18.00
N THR A 326 2.42 -15.05 17.92
CA THR A 326 2.47 -14.09 19.04
C THR A 326 1.50 -12.91 18.90
N ALA A 327 0.75 -12.81 17.79
CA ALA A 327 -0.18 -11.69 17.60
C ALA A 327 -1.23 -11.62 18.71
N PRO A 328 -1.41 -10.46 19.34
CA PRO A 328 -2.38 -10.27 20.42
C PRO A 328 -3.83 -10.17 19.93
N ALA A 329 -4.05 -9.82 18.67
CA ALA A 329 -5.37 -9.72 18.07
C ALA A 329 -5.37 -10.14 16.59
N TYR A 330 -6.52 -10.65 16.13
CA TYR A 330 -6.77 -11.00 14.74
C TYR A 330 -8.10 -10.43 14.29
N PHE A 331 -8.12 -9.90 13.05
CA PHE A 331 -9.34 -9.52 12.34
C PHE A 331 -9.59 -10.55 11.25
N VAL A 332 -10.72 -11.25 11.31
CA VAL A 332 -11.10 -12.32 10.39
C VAL A 332 -12.17 -11.77 9.45
N PHE A 333 -11.81 -11.59 8.19
CA PHE A 333 -12.71 -11.10 7.15
C PHE A 333 -13.40 -12.26 6.48
N CYS A 334 -14.73 -12.29 6.53
CA CYS A 334 -15.55 -13.37 6.01
C CYS A 334 -16.59 -12.87 5.01
N ALA A 335 -17.03 -13.78 4.14
CA ALA A 335 -18.19 -13.58 3.28
C ALA A 335 -18.97 -14.90 3.10
N THR A 336 -20.09 -14.85 2.40
CA THR A 336 -20.92 -16.04 2.15
C THR A 336 -20.32 -17.00 1.13
N THR A 337 -19.42 -16.52 0.29
CA THR A 337 -18.65 -17.32 -0.67
C THR A 337 -17.21 -16.83 -0.72
N ALA A 338 -16.33 -17.53 -1.45
CA ALA A 338 -14.95 -17.11 -1.63
C ALA A 338 -14.65 -16.90 -3.13
N VAL A 339 -15.49 -16.10 -3.77
CA VAL A 339 -15.28 -15.72 -5.18
C VAL A 339 -14.42 -14.47 -5.30
N ARG A 340 -13.84 -14.25 -6.47
CA ARG A 340 -12.87 -13.20 -6.75
C ARG A 340 -13.21 -11.82 -6.13
N TRP A 341 -14.43 -11.34 -6.28
CA TRP A 341 -14.84 -10.04 -5.78
C TRP A 341 -14.79 -9.90 -4.26
N GLN A 342 -15.19 -10.95 -3.57
CA GLN A 342 -15.18 -11.01 -2.10
C GLN A 342 -13.75 -11.07 -1.57
N LEU A 343 -12.89 -11.84 -2.24
CA LEU A 343 -11.46 -11.92 -1.93
C LEU A 343 -10.77 -10.56 -2.13
N ILE A 344 -11.09 -9.85 -3.21
CA ILE A 344 -10.58 -8.49 -3.45
C ILE A 344 -11.03 -7.51 -2.36
N GLU A 345 -12.30 -7.58 -1.95
CA GLU A 345 -12.83 -6.71 -0.90
C GLU A 345 -12.18 -7.02 0.46
N ALA A 346 -11.87 -8.29 0.75
CA ALA A 346 -11.09 -8.67 1.93
C ALA A 346 -9.67 -8.06 1.88
N GLY A 347 -9.01 -8.10 0.72
CA GLY A 347 -7.73 -7.44 0.49
C GLY A 347 -7.81 -5.92 0.70
N PHE A 348 -8.87 -5.26 0.25
CA PHE A 348 -9.10 -3.84 0.54
C PHE A 348 -9.18 -3.57 2.05
N ALA A 349 -9.96 -4.38 2.78
CA ALA A 349 -10.18 -4.22 4.21
C ALA A 349 -8.89 -4.45 5.03
N ALA A 350 -8.19 -5.54 4.76
CA ALA A 350 -6.95 -5.88 5.44
C ALA A 350 -5.85 -4.82 5.22
N THR A 351 -5.73 -4.35 3.99
CA THR A 351 -4.73 -3.34 3.60
C THR A 351 -4.98 -1.98 4.24
N SER A 352 -6.24 -1.55 4.33
CA SER A 352 -6.60 -0.32 5.05
C SER A 352 -6.34 -0.45 6.55
N ALA A 353 -6.58 -1.64 7.13
CA ALA A 353 -6.19 -1.93 8.53
C ALA A 353 -4.68 -1.88 8.74
N LEU A 354 -3.85 -2.34 7.78
CA LEU A 354 -2.38 -2.26 7.87
C LEU A 354 -1.88 -0.81 7.84
N LEU A 355 -2.45 0.02 6.96
CA LEU A 355 -2.12 1.44 6.92
C LEU A 355 -2.45 2.12 8.26
N GLN A 356 -3.62 1.82 8.81
CA GLN A 356 -4.03 2.33 10.11
C GLN A 356 -3.15 1.79 11.25
N ALA A 357 -2.81 0.51 11.24
CA ALA A 357 -1.88 -0.06 12.21
C ALA A 357 -0.54 0.70 12.18
N THR A 358 -0.04 1.00 10.98
CA THR A 358 1.18 1.78 10.80
C THR A 358 1.05 3.18 11.40
N SER A 359 -0.08 3.88 11.17
CA SER A 359 -0.36 5.20 11.76
C SER A 359 -0.42 5.17 13.29
N LEU A 360 -0.83 4.05 13.87
CA LEU A 360 -0.86 3.82 15.33
C LEU A 360 0.45 3.29 15.90
N ASN A 361 1.52 3.22 15.12
CA ASN A 361 2.78 2.56 15.47
C ASN A 361 2.64 1.05 15.78
N LEU A 362 1.56 0.43 15.37
CA LEU A 362 1.36 -1.02 15.41
C LEU A 362 1.97 -1.68 14.17
N GLN A 363 2.08 -3.00 14.23
CA GLN A 363 2.47 -3.88 13.13
C GLN A 363 1.29 -4.73 12.70
N GLY A 364 1.22 -5.06 11.40
CA GLY A 364 0.23 -5.98 10.86
C GLY A 364 0.85 -7.09 10.02
N TYR A 365 0.08 -8.15 9.80
CA TYR A 365 0.43 -9.24 8.88
C TYR A 365 -0.82 -9.88 8.29
N PHE A 366 -0.78 -10.18 7.00
CA PHE A 366 -1.88 -10.83 6.27
C PHE A 366 -1.68 -12.34 6.19
N THR A 367 -2.78 -13.08 6.32
CA THR A 367 -2.84 -14.50 5.97
C THR A 367 -4.06 -14.72 5.10
N ALA A 368 -3.85 -15.22 3.91
CA ALA A 368 -4.87 -15.43 2.88
C ALA A 368 -4.77 -16.86 2.28
N ASN A 369 -5.54 -17.13 1.23
CA ASN A 369 -5.54 -18.40 0.50
C ASN A 369 -5.85 -19.60 1.40
N PHE A 370 -7.02 -19.59 2.06
CA PHE A 370 -7.46 -20.68 2.92
C PHE A 370 -8.12 -21.81 2.14
N SER A 371 -7.73 -23.05 2.43
CA SER A 371 -8.43 -24.25 1.97
C SER A 371 -9.82 -24.37 2.61
N SER A 372 -10.70 -25.16 2.03
CA SER A 372 -12.02 -25.46 2.63
C SER A 372 -11.89 -26.07 4.03
N THR A 373 -10.90 -26.93 4.24
CA THR A 373 -10.60 -27.54 5.54
C THR A 373 -10.21 -26.50 6.57
N GLU A 374 -9.32 -25.57 6.22
CA GLU A 374 -8.91 -24.48 7.13
C GLU A 374 -10.08 -23.55 7.46
N ARG A 375 -10.92 -23.20 6.48
CA ARG A 375 -12.12 -22.38 6.72
C ARG A 375 -13.06 -23.04 7.73
N THR A 376 -13.31 -24.34 7.58
CA THR A 376 -14.12 -25.11 8.55
C THR A 376 -13.48 -25.14 9.94
N ALA A 377 -12.18 -25.37 10.02
CA ALA A 377 -11.45 -25.38 11.28
C ALA A 377 -11.48 -24.01 11.97
N ILE A 378 -11.33 -22.91 11.22
CA ILE A 378 -11.44 -21.54 11.72
C ILE A 378 -12.84 -21.28 12.30
N SER A 379 -13.89 -21.60 11.53
CA SER A 379 -15.28 -21.41 11.98
C SER A 379 -15.56 -22.15 13.29
N THR A 380 -15.10 -23.41 13.39
CA THR A 380 -15.23 -24.23 14.60
C THR A 380 -14.42 -23.63 15.77
N ALA A 381 -13.17 -23.23 15.52
CA ALA A 381 -12.29 -22.67 16.55
C ALA A 381 -12.86 -21.38 17.18
N LEU A 382 -13.47 -20.55 16.37
CA LEU A 382 -13.96 -19.23 16.76
C LEU A 382 -15.44 -19.22 17.15
N GLY A 383 -16.21 -20.26 16.82
CA GLY A 383 -17.66 -20.31 17.03
C GLY A 383 -18.43 -19.36 16.13
N ILE A 384 -17.88 -19.03 14.95
CA ILE A 384 -18.55 -18.20 13.95
C ILE A 384 -19.46 -19.07 13.06
N PRO A 385 -20.52 -18.49 12.45
CA PRO A 385 -21.42 -19.23 11.59
C PRO A 385 -20.70 -19.94 10.44
N ALA A 386 -21.05 -21.20 10.16
CA ALA A 386 -20.45 -21.96 9.06
C ALA A 386 -20.66 -21.36 7.67
N GLY A 387 -21.68 -20.50 7.51
CA GLY A 387 -21.93 -19.74 6.28
C GLY A 387 -21.07 -18.48 6.11
N ASP A 388 -20.27 -18.12 7.12
CA ASP A 388 -19.32 -17.00 7.06
C ASP A 388 -17.92 -17.58 6.76
N LEU A 389 -17.60 -17.72 5.47
CA LEU A 389 -16.33 -18.31 5.01
C LEU A 389 -15.19 -17.31 5.18
N THR A 390 -14.13 -17.70 5.87
CA THR A 390 -12.91 -16.89 6.03
C THR A 390 -12.23 -16.67 4.69
N LEU A 391 -11.99 -15.40 4.35
CA LEU A 391 -11.29 -14.97 3.14
C LEU A 391 -9.85 -14.58 3.46
N GLU A 392 -9.67 -13.74 4.48
CA GLU A 392 -8.38 -13.22 4.88
C GLU A 392 -8.37 -12.96 6.39
N ILE A 393 -7.19 -13.10 7.01
CA ILE A 393 -6.97 -12.78 8.43
C ILE A 393 -5.86 -11.73 8.52
N PHE A 394 -6.17 -10.61 9.14
CA PHE A 394 -5.22 -9.58 9.51
C PHE A 394 -4.82 -9.75 10.98
N SER A 395 -3.54 -10.03 11.21
CA SER A 395 -2.94 -10.09 12.55
C SER A 395 -2.43 -8.72 12.93
N ALA A 396 -2.74 -8.21 14.13
CA ALA A 396 -2.34 -6.89 14.59
C ALA A 396 -1.75 -6.93 16.00
N GLY A 397 -0.78 -6.06 16.26
CA GLY A 397 -0.16 -5.93 17.58
C GLY A 397 1.01 -4.96 17.59
N GLN A 398 1.58 -4.73 18.77
CA GLN A 398 2.85 -4.03 18.90
C GLN A 398 3.97 -4.88 18.29
N PRO A 399 4.92 -4.28 17.56
CA PRO A 399 6.10 -5.02 17.10
C PRO A 399 6.87 -5.56 18.30
N LEU A 400 7.48 -6.73 18.16
CA LEU A 400 8.35 -7.28 19.21
C LEU A 400 9.63 -6.45 19.25
N VAL A 401 9.72 -5.56 20.24
CA VAL A 401 10.90 -4.71 20.45
C VAL A 401 12.11 -5.59 20.82
N GLY A 402 13.13 -5.60 19.99
CA GLY A 402 14.38 -6.33 20.23
C GLY A 402 14.77 -7.36 19.19
N VAL A 403 13.90 -7.74 18.25
CA VAL A 403 14.24 -8.69 17.15
C VAL A 403 14.15 -8.03 15.76
N GLY A 404 13.33 -6.98 15.58
CA GLY A 404 13.13 -6.32 14.28
C GLY A 404 13.84 -4.97 14.12
N GLU A 405 14.05 -4.21 15.21
CA GLU A 405 14.70 -2.89 15.13
C GLU A 405 16.23 -2.93 15.38
N ARG A 406 16.75 -3.99 15.96
CA ARG A 406 18.21 -4.18 16.10
C ARG A 406 18.91 -4.71 14.86
N GLY A 407 18.20 -5.03 13.78
CA GLY A 407 18.75 -5.69 12.60
C GLY A 407 18.50 -5.02 11.26
N ARG A 408 17.65 -4.03 11.16
CA ARG A 408 17.56 -3.22 9.93
C ARG A 408 18.40 -1.97 10.12
N ASP A 409 19.59 -2.00 9.54
CA ASP A 409 20.36 -0.79 9.31
C ASP A 409 19.44 0.24 8.65
N PRO A 410 19.17 1.40 9.28
CA PRO A 410 18.33 2.43 8.69
C PRO A 410 18.82 2.89 7.33
N VAL A 411 20.09 2.64 7.01
CA VAL A 411 20.68 2.86 5.69
C VAL A 411 20.98 1.51 5.06
N GLN A 412 20.15 1.08 4.12
CA GLN A 412 20.29 -0.20 3.43
C GLN A 412 21.52 -0.24 2.53
N TYR A 413 21.80 0.88 1.85
CA TYR A 413 22.99 1.05 1.01
C TYR A 413 23.30 2.53 0.82
N LEU A 414 24.57 2.82 0.47
CA LEU A 414 25.05 4.12 0.00
C LEU A 414 26.07 3.84 -1.09
N THR A 415 25.84 4.37 -2.28
CA THR A 415 26.71 4.14 -3.45
C THR A 415 26.87 5.40 -4.28
N ALA A 416 27.99 5.49 -5.00
CA ALA A 416 28.22 6.54 -5.99
C ALA A 416 28.67 5.92 -7.30
N ASN A 417 28.14 6.42 -8.41
CA ASN A 417 28.48 5.93 -9.72
C ASN A 417 28.33 7.00 -10.81
N PRO A 418 29.35 7.22 -11.67
CA PRO A 418 30.66 6.56 -11.64
C PRO A 418 31.50 6.94 -10.40
N ASN A 419 32.34 6.02 -9.94
CA ASN A 419 33.38 6.25 -8.95
C ASN A 419 34.57 5.35 -9.29
N PRO A 420 35.72 5.88 -9.73
CA PRO A 420 36.07 7.31 -9.88
C PRO A 420 35.27 8.09 -10.90
N PHE A 421 35.23 9.45 -10.77
CA PHE A 421 34.52 10.35 -11.67
C PHE A 421 35.35 11.61 -11.99
N THR A 422 35.03 12.27 -13.11
CA THR A 422 35.70 13.51 -13.52
C THR A 422 34.85 14.77 -13.28
N ARG A 423 33.61 14.77 -13.70
CA ARG A 423 32.73 15.93 -13.62
C ARG A 423 31.61 15.79 -12.61
N ARG A 424 30.93 14.64 -12.61
CA ARG A 424 29.79 14.37 -11.71
C ARG A 424 29.68 12.88 -11.39
N THR A 425 29.10 12.61 -10.25
CA THR A 425 28.72 11.25 -9.84
C THR A 425 27.27 11.25 -9.32
N GLU A 426 26.51 10.24 -9.66
CA GLU A 426 25.18 10.01 -9.10
C GLU A 426 25.35 9.22 -7.79
N ILE A 427 24.70 9.71 -6.75
CA ILE A 427 24.71 9.12 -5.43
C ILE A 427 23.34 8.50 -5.19
N ARG A 428 23.33 7.24 -4.77
CA ARG A 428 22.12 6.50 -4.44
C ARG A 428 22.22 5.96 -3.02
N TYR A 429 21.14 6.05 -2.28
CA TYR A 429 21.04 5.47 -0.95
C TYR A 429 19.62 4.96 -0.70
N GLY A 430 19.53 3.85 0.07
CA GLY A 430 18.27 3.25 0.48
C GLY A 430 18.04 3.47 1.97
N LEU A 431 16.81 3.89 2.33
CA LEU A 431 16.36 4.02 3.72
C LEU A 431 15.37 2.91 4.04
N ALA A 432 15.56 2.23 5.16
CA ALA A 432 14.63 1.19 5.62
C ALA A 432 13.28 1.77 6.06
N SER A 433 13.25 3.03 6.50
CA SER A 433 12.06 3.76 6.95
C SER A 433 12.27 5.27 6.79
N SER A 434 11.20 6.06 6.88
CA SER A 434 11.30 7.53 6.86
C SER A 434 12.01 8.04 8.11
N GLN A 435 12.97 8.94 7.89
CA GLN A 435 13.74 9.56 8.96
C GLN A 435 14.45 10.82 8.46
N THR A 436 14.93 11.64 9.38
CA THR A 436 15.76 12.78 9.01
C THR A 436 17.07 12.28 8.43
N VAL A 437 17.39 12.75 7.23
CA VAL A 437 18.58 12.39 6.48
C VAL A 437 19.45 13.62 6.29
N LYS A 438 20.75 13.44 6.54
CA LYS A 438 21.76 14.40 6.17
C LYS A 438 22.86 13.73 5.34
N LEU A 439 22.95 14.11 4.07
CA LEU A 439 23.96 13.61 3.14
C LEU A 439 24.95 14.73 2.82
N GLU A 440 26.20 14.50 3.14
CA GLU A 440 27.26 15.50 3.00
C GLU A 440 28.48 14.90 2.25
N VAL A 441 29.23 15.78 1.58
CA VAL A 441 30.56 15.48 1.05
C VAL A 441 31.61 16.10 1.95
N HIS A 442 32.61 15.33 2.34
CA HIS A 442 33.71 15.74 3.18
C HIS A 442 35.07 15.46 2.51
N GLU A 443 36.06 16.25 2.83
CA GLU A 443 37.48 15.96 2.54
C GLU A 443 38.02 14.87 3.49
N VAL A 444 39.21 14.38 3.18
CA VAL A 444 39.95 13.46 4.06
C VAL A 444 40.22 14.08 5.44
N SER A 445 40.35 15.41 5.51
CA SER A 445 40.50 16.17 6.77
C SER A 445 39.21 16.33 7.57
N GLU A 446 38.12 15.67 7.16
CA GLU A 446 36.76 15.77 7.70
C GLU A 446 36.10 17.14 7.50
N ARG A 447 36.74 18.07 6.79
CA ARG A 447 36.14 19.35 6.43
C ARG A 447 34.96 19.11 5.46
N ARG A 448 33.81 19.65 5.82
CA ARG A 448 32.61 19.60 4.96
C ARG A 448 32.81 20.41 3.69
N VAL A 449 32.57 19.79 2.54
CA VAL A 449 32.65 20.38 1.21
C VAL A 449 31.27 20.88 0.75
N LYS A 450 30.25 20.02 0.87
CA LYS A 450 28.90 20.31 0.40
C LYS A 450 27.86 19.50 1.14
N VAL A 451 26.66 20.04 1.32
CA VAL A 451 25.45 19.33 1.72
C VAL A 451 24.67 18.98 0.46
N LEU A 452 24.34 17.74 0.28
CA LEU A 452 23.58 17.23 -0.88
C LEU A 452 22.11 16.96 -0.54
N ALA A 453 21.83 16.60 0.72
CA ALA A 453 20.48 16.50 1.26
C ALA A 453 20.50 16.83 2.76
N ASP A 454 19.51 17.56 3.24
CA ASP A 454 19.27 17.86 4.65
C ASP A 454 17.75 18.05 4.83
N ALA A 455 17.03 16.95 4.91
CA ALA A 455 15.57 16.95 4.96
C ALA A 455 15.04 15.60 5.48
N PRO A 456 13.77 15.53 5.91
CA PRO A 456 13.11 14.24 6.12
C PRO A 456 13.12 13.44 4.81
N GLY A 457 13.72 12.24 4.85
CA GLY A 457 13.69 11.26 3.76
C GLY A 457 12.59 10.23 3.98
N LEU A 458 11.82 9.91 2.96
CA LEU A 458 10.90 8.77 2.98
C LEU A 458 11.68 7.46 3.01
N GLY A 459 11.09 6.38 3.53
CA GLY A 459 11.63 5.03 3.33
C GLY A 459 11.68 4.68 1.83
N GLY A 460 12.71 3.95 1.42
CA GLY A 460 12.92 3.56 0.02
C GLY A 460 14.21 4.14 -0.58
N ASP A 461 14.28 4.12 -1.91
CA ASP A 461 15.45 4.50 -2.68
C ASP A 461 15.48 6.00 -2.98
N HIS A 462 16.65 6.60 -2.76
CA HIS A 462 16.91 8.01 -3.02
C HIS A 462 18.10 8.18 -3.96
N ARG A 463 18.05 9.26 -4.76
CA ARG A 463 19.16 9.64 -5.65
C ARG A 463 19.40 11.14 -5.62
N THR A 464 20.65 11.51 -5.71
CA THR A 464 21.10 12.89 -5.90
C THR A 464 22.39 12.91 -6.74
N VAL A 465 22.81 14.07 -7.20
CA VAL A 465 24.02 14.21 -8.01
C VAL A 465 24.99 15.17 -7.32
N TRP A 466 26.25 14.78 -7.24
CA TRP A 466 27.33 15.69 -6.92
C TRP A 466 28.14 16.03 -8.17
N ASN A 467 28.23 17.33 -8.46
CA ASN A 467 28.95 17.85 -9.63
C ASN A 467 30.45 18.09 -9.36
N GLY A 468 31.01 17.56 -8.27
CA GLY A 468 32.40 17.76 -7.89
C GLY A 468 32.72 19.20 -7.48
N ASP A 469 31.76 19.90 -6.90
CA ASP A 469 31.79 21.31 -6.52
C ASP A 469 31.60 21.48 -4.99
N ASP A 470 32.05 22.64 -4.49
CA ASP A 470 31.84 23.05 -3.09
C ASP A 470 30.49 23.78 -2.90
N ILE A 471 30.24 24.27 -1.69
CA ILE A 471 29.03 25.04 -1.34
C ILE A 471 28.86 26.34 -2.16
N ARG A 472 29.93 26.86 -2.74
CA ARG A 472 29.93 28.06 -3.58
C ARG A 472 29.82 27.73 -5.07
N GLY A 473 29.69 26.44 -5.43
CA GLY A 473 29.66 25.98 -6.82
C GLY A 473 31.03 25.92 -7.50
N LYS A 474 32.12 26.14 -6.76
CA LYS A 474 33.48 26.05 -7.31
C LYS A 474 33.91 24.60 -7.36
N GLN A 475 34.52 24.17 -8.50
CA GLN A 475 35.07 22.83 -8.65
C GLN A 475 36.14 22.57 -7.61
N VAL A 476 36.04 21.44 -6.92
CA VAL A 476 37.03 20.99 -5.96
C VAL A 476 38.17 20.27 -6.70
N PRO A 477 39.42 20.25 -6.16
CA PRO A 477 40.55 19.56 -6.77
C PRO A 477 40.28 18.05 -6.96
N SER A 478 41.07 17.44 -7.87
CA SER A 478 41.17 15.97 -7.95
C SER A 478 41.67 15.43 -6.61
N GLY A 479 41.09 14.33 -6.16
CA GLY A 479 41.43 13.76 -4.86
C GLY A 479 40.38 12.81 -4.30
N VAL A 480 40.59 12.41 -3.04
CA VAL A 480 39.69 11.54 -2.29
C VAL A 480 38.76 12.39 -1.43
N TYR A 481 37.49 12.05 -1.51
CA TYR A 481 36.40 12.63 -0.73
C TYR A 481 35.60 11.51 -0.05
N TYR A 482 34.77 11.84 0.91
CA TYR A 482 33.88 10.91 1.57
C TYR A 482 32.45 11.43 1.50
N LEU A 483 31.53 10.59 1.03
CA LEU A 483 30.12 10.76 1.31
C LEU A 483 29.85 10.35 2.74
N VAL A 484 29.15 11.18 3.47
CA VAL A 484 28.72 10.89 4.84
C VAL A 484 27.21 11.02 4.89
N LEU A 485 26.52 9.89 5.02
CA LEU A 485 25.07 9.83 5.18
C LEU A 485 24.76 9.57 6.66
N ARG A 486 24.06 10.49 7.28
CA ARG A 486 23.49 10.33 8.62
C ARG A 486 21.99 10.14 8.50
N ALA A 487 21.47 9.10 9.14
CA ALA A 487 20.06 8.77 9.16
C ALA A 487 19.69 8.23 10.55
N GLY A 488 18.93 9.00 11.33
CA GLY A 488 18.70 8.73 12.74
C GLY A 488 20.02 8.64 13.52
N SER A 489 20.24 7.52 14.20
CA SER A 489 21.50 7.25 14.97
C SER A 489 22.62 6.64 14.13
N VAL A 490 22.39 6.33 12.86
CA VAL A 490 23.36 5.62 12.00
C VAL A 490 24.07 6.60 11.08
N THR A 491 25.39 6.36 10.93
CA THR A 491 26.23 7.07 9.95
C THR A 491 26.86 6.07 9.01
N ARG A 492 26.69 6.27 7.70
CA ARG A 492 27.36 5.53 6.62
C ARG A 492 28.35 6.43 5.92
N ARG A 493 29.48 5.83 5.52
CA ARG A 493 30.52 6.53 4.73
C ARG A 493 30.84 5.74 3.47
N GLU A 494 30.97 6.45 2.35
CA GLU A 494 31.39 5.91 1.07
C GLU A 494 32.52 6.75 0.50
N LYS A 495 33.58 6.10 0.00
CA LYS A 495 34.74 6.78 -0.57
C LYS A 495 34.43 7.23 -2.00
N LEU A 496 34.71 8.49 -2.30
CA LEU A 496 34.66 9.08 -3.63
C LEU A 496 36.08 9.41 -4.13
N VAL A 497 36.33 9.13 -5.40
CA VAL A 497 37.58 9.53 -6.08
C VAL A 497 37.23 10.44 -7.24
N LYS A 498 37.65 11.71 -7.15
CA LYS A 498 37.55 12.68 -8.24
C LYS A 498 38.85 12.73 -8.99
N LEU A 499 38.80 12.56 -10.33
CA LEU A 499 39.92 12.58 -11.25
C LEU A 499 40.19 13.99 -11.79
#